data_4e5b65c98c72be338641e92b86b5c1c8
#
_entry.id   4e5b65c98c72be338641e92b86b5c1c8
#
_cell.length_a   1.000
_cell.length_b   1.000
_cell.length_c   1.000
_cell.angle_alpha   90.00
_cell.angle_beta   90.00
_cell.angle_gamma   90.00
#
_symmetry.space_group_name_H-M   'P 1'
#
loop_
_entity.id
_entity.type
_entity.pdbx_description
1 polymer ?
#
loop_
_entity_poly.entity_id
_entity_poly.type
_entity_poly.pdbx_seq_one_letter_code
_entity_poly.pdbx_strand_id
1 'polypeptide(L)'
;LIGVIGFLVYGFVGIGKFMEIFIPWEVIAPYVPFDVAPERVPQLYGIVFTSIATFYVMLGGMLSIVWADLLQFTIMTVSAVVIAVIAMTQVSPEALQAALPSGWANPFFSWNLDMDWGSKIPQVLAKIESDGFGLFGALVMMYFFKGILISAAGPAPNYDMQKILATKSPREAAKMSGFVSVVLMPIRYLMVAGFAVLALVFYKELDLTVAGNASALDFENILPAAIKQFVPVGFLGLILAGLLAAFMSTFASTVNSAPAYLVNDIYKRYINPEAPAKRLVRMSYVVSIAVVALSTVIGFYVTQVNSIMQWIVSGLYGGYTVSNVLKWYWWRFNGMGYFWGMISGILAAFIMPVVVGVMFPNISPAIAPLYSFPLIIVVSGISAVLGSIYTEQESPERLKDFYLKVRPWGFWGPVHDLVEAEHPGFTANPNFKRDMGNIALGIVLQTSLVALPIFFVIKDFSGTAITAVIAGVTSLILWKTWFNKLCDWPEEEISQESGN
;
A
#
# COMPACT_ATOMS: atom_id res chain seq x y z
N LEU A 1 -14.79 -2.54 -2.17
CA LEU A 1 -15.47 -1.43 -1.50
C LEU A 1 -14.99 -1.25 -0.06
N ILE A 2 -14.92 -2.31 0.77
CA ILE A 2 -14.42 -2.22 2.17
C ILE A 2 -13.01 -1.60 2.22
N GLY A 3 -12.11 -2.03 1.34
CA GLY A 3 -10.76 -1.44 1.23
C GLY A 3 -10.78 0.03 0.86
N VAL A 4 -11.65 0.43 -0.07
CA VAL A 4 -11.85 1.84 -0.44
C VAL A 4 -12.27 2.66 0.78
N ILE A 5 -13.28 2.20 1.52
CA ILE A 5 -13.73 2.88 2.75
C ILE A 5 -12.60 2.96 3.77
N GLY A 6 -11.87 1.87 4.02
CA GLY A 6 -10.75 1.86 4.96
C GLY A 6 -9.64 2.86 4.58
N PHE A 7 -9.24 2.94 3.32
CA PHE A 7 -8.26 3.92 2.85
C PHE A 7 -8.76 5.36 2.92
N LEU A 8 -10.07 5.59 2.71
CA LEU A 8 -10.65 6.93 2.87
C LEU A 8 -10.72 7.34 4.35
N VAL A 9 -11.03 6.41 5.26
CA VAL A 9 -10.97 6.64 6.72
C VAL A 9 -9.53 6.97 7.15
N TYR A 10 -8.55 6.19 6.67
CA TYR A 10 -7.13 6.46 6.88
C TYR A 10 -6.74 7.87 6.42
N GLY A 11 -7.16 8.24 5.21
CA GLY A 11 -6.90 9.56 4.65
C GLY A 11 -7.56 10.68 5.46
N PHE A 12 -8.81 10.51 5.86
CA PHE A 12 -9.55 11.48 6.67
C PHE A 12 -8.89 11.75 8.02
N VAL A 13 -8.56 10.71 8.78
CA VAL A 13 -7.93 10.85 10.09
C VAL A 13 -6.51 11.42 9.96
N GLY A 14 -5.74 10.91 8.99
CA GLY A 14 -4.35 11.32 8.79
C GLY A 14 -4.22 12.79 8.39
N ILE A 15 -5.01 13.26 7.41
CA ILE A 15 -4.93 14.66 6.98
C ILE A 15 -5.44 15.61 8.06
N GLY A 16 -6.46 15.19 8.82
CA GLY A 16 -6.99 16.00 9.91
C GLY A 16 -5.95 16.30 10.98
N LYS A 17 -5.30 15.28 11.52
CA LYS A 17 -4.20 15.41 12.50
C LYS A 17 -3.02 16.20 11.95
N PHE A 18 -2.65 15.93 10.69
CA PHE A 18 -1.53 16.60 10.05
C PHE A 18 -1.77 18.11 9.92
N MET A 19 -2.95 18.51 9.44
CA MET A 19 -3.26 19.91 9.18
C MET A 19 -3.44 20.74 10.46
N GLU A 20 -3.93 20.15 11.56
CA GLU A 20 -4.05 20.82 12.84
C GLU A 20 -2.72 21.38 13.34
N ILE A 21 -1.61 20.68 13.11
CA ILE A 21 -0.28 21.10 13.57
C ILE A 21 0.24 22.29 12.78
N PHE A 22 -0.08 22.38 11.49
CA PHE A 22 0.40 23.47 10.61
C PHE A 22 -0.55 24.66 10.54
N ILE A 23 -1.83 24.43 10.79
CA ILE A 23 -2.86 25.47 10.86
C ILE A 23 -3.50 25.37 12.25
N PRO A 24 -2.86 25.92 13.29
CA PRO A 24 -3.40 25.90 14.64
C PRO A 24 -4.80 26.49 14.70
N TRP A 25 -5.67 25.87 15.48
CA TRP A 25 -7.07 26.27 15.55
C TRP A 25 -7.25 27.74 15.97
N GLU A 26 -6.38 28.25 16.84
CA GLU A 26 -6.38 29.63 17.32
C GLU A 26 -6.31 30.65 16.17
N VAL A 27 -5.68 30.28 15.05
CA VAL A 27 -5.56 31.13 13.85
C VAL A 27 -6.88 31.16 13.06
N ILE A 28 -7.60 30.05 13.03
CA ILE A 28 -8.82 29.88 12.23
C ILE A 28 -10.08 30.21 13.04
N ALA A 29 -10.09 29.95 14.35
CA ALA A 29 -11.23 30.15 15.23
C ALA A 29 -11.92 31.52 15.09
N PRO A 30 -11.20 32.66 14.96
CA PRO A 30 -11.84 33.96 14.78
C PRO A 30 -12.69 34.10 13.51
N TYR A 31 -12.46 33.29 12.52
CA TYR A 31 -13.15 33.33 11.23
C TYR A 31 -14.28 32.29 11.13
N VAL A 32 -14.44 31.42 12.12
CA VAL A 32 -15.46 30.37 12.13
C VAL A 32 -16.61 30.78 13.06
N PRO A 33 -17.89 30.74 12.61
CA PRO A 33 -19.03 31.24 13.39
C PRO A 33 -19.54 30.26 14.46
N PHE A 34 -18.79 29.21 14.79
CA PHE A 34 -19.14 28.18 15.79
C PHE A 34 -17.91 27.73 16.56
N ASP A 35 -18.11 27.34 17.80
CA ASP A 35 -17.04 26.79 18.65
C ASP A 35 -16.84 25.30 18.32
N VAL A 36 -15.57 24.90 18.27
CA VAL A 36 -15.16 23.50 18.06
C VAL A 36 -14.35 23.05 19.27
N ALA A 37 -14.78 21.96 19.88
CA ALA A 37 -14.00 21.35 20.96
C ALA A 37 -12.60 20.94 20.43
N PRO A 38 -11.52 21.20 21.18
CA PRO A 38 -10.15 20.92 20.74
C PRO A 38 -9.95 19.52 20.19
N GLU A 39 -10.58 18.52 20.79
CA GLU A 39 -10.55 17.11 20.38
C GLU A 39 -11.16 16.85 19.01
N ARG A 40 -12.00 17.77 18.50
CA ARG A 40 -12.68 17.68 17.21
C ARG A 40 -12.08 18.53 16.10
N VAL A 41 -11.06 19.30 16.41
CA VAL A 41 -10.37 20.15 15.41
C VAL A 41 -9.75 19.31 14.28
N PRO A 42 -9.05 18.19 14.56
CA PRO A 42 -8.54 17.33 13.50
C PRO A 42 -9.65 16.82 12.59
N GLN A 43 -10.80 16.47 13.16
CA GLN A 43 -11.95 15.99 12.39
C GLN A 43 -12.53 17.07 11.46
N LEU A 44 -12.59 18.32 11.92
CA LEU A 44 -13.00 19.45 11.09
C LEU A 44 -12.07 19.65 9.89
N TYR A 45 -10.76 19.65 10.13
CA TYR A 45 -9.78 19.71 9.05
C TYR A 45 -9.90 18.52 8.09
N GLY A 46 -10.10 17.32 8.63
CA GLY A 46 -10.39 16.12 7.83
C GLY A 46 -11.57 16.34 6.89
N ILE A 47 -12.71 16.86 7.38
CA ILE A 47 -13.88 17.17 6.55
C ILE A 47 -13.54 18.18 5.45
N VAL A 48 -12.88 19.27 5.78
CA VAL A 48 -12.55 20.33 4.83
C VAL A 48 -11.67 19.79 3.70
N PHE A 49 -10.55 19.16 4.03
CA PHE A 49 -9.59 18.69 3.02
C PHE A 49 -10.10 17.50 2.21
N THR A 50 -10.83 16.57 2.81
CA THR A 50 -11.44 15.47 2.05
C THR A 50 -12.60 15.95 1.15
N SER A 51 -13.33 16.99 1.57
CA SER A 51 -14.37 17.61 0.73
C SER A 51 -13.76 18.31 -0.49
N ILE A 52 -12.67 19.07 -0.30
CA ILE A 52 -11.94 19.71 -1.41
C ILE A 52 -11.41 18.64 -2.37
N ALA A 53 -10.79 17.58 -1.84
CA ALA A 53 -10.28 16.50 -2.65
C ALA A 53 -11.39 15.76 -3.42
N THR A 54 -12.53 15.51 -2.80
CA THR A 54 -13.69 14.88 -3.44
C THR A 54 -14.23 15.74 -4.57
N PHE A 55 -14.39 17.03 -4.34
CA PHE A 55 -14.85 17.97 -5.36
C PHE A 55 -13.92 18.03 -6.58
N TYR A 56 -12.62 18.09 -6.34
CA TYR A 56 -11.60 18.03 -7.38
C TYR A 56 -11.71 16.75 -8.23
N VAL A 57 -11.84 15.58 -7.58
CA VAL A 57 -11.96 14.29 -8.27
C VAL A 57 -13.20 14.21 -9.14
N MET A 58 -14.34 14.72 -8.64
CA MET A 58 -15.61 14.71 -9.38
C MET A 58 -15.55 15.54 -10.66
N LEU A 59 -14.82 16.66 -10.64
CA LEU A 59 -14.71 17.55 -11.81
C LEU A 59 -13.76 16.99 -12.87
N GLY A 60 -12.70 16.32 -12.45
CA GLY A 60 -11.56 16.04 -13.31
C GLY A 60 -11.53 14.68 -13.97
N GLY A 61 -12.13 13.67 -13.39
CA GLY A 61 -12.07 12.29 -13.87
C GLY A 61 -10.65 11.71 -13.96
N MET A 62 -10.49 10.56 -14.61
CA MET A 62 -9.23 9.79 -14.63
C MET A 62 -8.04 10.55 -15.26
N LEU A 63 -8.26 11.27 -16.34
CA LEU A 63 -7.18 11.98 -17.04
C LEU A 63 -6.59 13.10 -16.19
N SER A 64 -7.42 13.84 -15.45
CA SER A 64 -6.94 14.90 -14.56
C SER A 64 -6.19 14.32 -13.36
N ILE A 65 -6.57 13.14 -12.86
CA ILE A 65 -5.85 12.45 -11.80
C ILE A 65 -4.42 12.13 -12.26
N VAL A 66 -4.26 11.61 -13.49
CA VAL A 66 -2.92 11.27 -14.03
C VAL A 66 -2.02 12.51 -14.16
N TRP A 67 -2.55 13.62 -14.67
CA TRP A 67 -1.80 14.88 -14.77
C TRP A 67 -1.47 15.48 -13.40
N ALA A 68 -2.43 15.42 -12.48
CA ALA A 68 -2.21 15.86 -11.12
C ALA A 68 -1.13 14.99 -10.42
N ASP A 69 -1.18 13.66 -10.59
CA ASP A 69 -0.18 12.75 -10.03
C ASP A 69 1.24 13.10 -10.51
N LEU A 70 1.41 13.46 -11.79
CA LEU A 70 2.71 13.85 -12.32
C LEU A 70 3.24 15.14 -11.67
N LEU A 71 2.39 16.17 -11.57
CA LEU A 71 2.75 17.43 -10.90
C LEU A 71 3.05 17.21 -9.41
N GLN A 72 2.20 16.46 -8.74
CA GLN A 72 2.31 16.13 -7.33
C GLN A 72 3.59 15.34 -7.03
N PHE A 73 3.91 14.36 -7.88
CA PHE A 73 5.15 13.60 -7.77
C PHE A 73 6.39 14.51 -7.94
N THR A 74 6.34 15.47 -8.84
CA THR A 74 7.44 16.44 -9.03
C THR A 74 7.65 17.28 -7.77
N ILE A 75 6.58 17.83 -7.19
CA ILE A 75 6.64 18.61 -5.94
C ILE A 75 7.18 17.74 -4.79
N MET A 76 6.68 16.51 -4.66
CA MET A 76 7.13 15.56 -3.64
C MET A 76 8.62 15.22 -3.81
N THR A 77 9.10 15.08 -5.06
CA THR A 77 10.51 14.81 -5.36
C THR A 77 11.41 15.94 -4.87
N VAL A 78 11.06 17.18 -5.18
CA VAL A 78 11.81 18.34 -4.71
C VAL A 78 11.80 18.41 -3.17
N SER A 79 10.64 18.18 -2.56
CA SER A 79 10.50 18.13 -1.10
C SER A 79 11.38 17.05 -0.46
N ALA A 80 11.44 15.86 -1.07
CA ALA A 80 12.27 14.75 -0.59
C ALA A 80 13.77 15.09 -0.62
N VAL A 81 14.23 15.73 -1.69
CA VAL A 81 15.62 16.19 -1.81
C VAL A 81 15.93 17.27 -0.75
N VAL A 82 15.05 18.24 -0.57
CA VAL A 82 15.23 19.31 0.45
C VAL A 82 15.35 18.70 1.85
N ILE A 83 14.46 17.78 2.23
CA ILE A 83 14.52 17.12 3.54
C ILE A 83 15.79 16.29 3.70
N ALA A 84 16.20 15.55 2.69
CA ALA A 84 17.45 14.79 2.75
C ALA A 84 18.67 15.71 2.95
N VAL A 85 18.74 16.85 2.23
CA VAL A 85 19.79 17.84 2.40
C VAL A 85 19.78 18.44 3.80
N ILE A 86 18.61 18.81 4.33
CA ILE A 86 18.47 19.29 5.71
C ILE A 86 18.99 18.25 6.71
N ALA A 87 18.55 17.00 6.58
CA ALA A 87 19.00 15.92 7.46
C ALA A 87 20.52 15.71 7.40
N MET A 88 21.06 15.67 6.20
CA MET A 88 22.51 15.50 5.99
C MET A 88 23.34 16.71 6.51
N THR A 89 22.80 17.91 6.50
CA THR A 89 23.50 19.09 7.01
C THR A 89 23.42 19.19 8.53
N GLN A 90 22.29 18.79 9.12
CA GLN A 90 22.06 18.91 10.56
C GLN A 90 22.61 17.73 11.37
N VAL A 91 22.73 16.54 10.77
CA VAL A 91 23.12 15.32 11.47
C VAL A 91 24.48 14.83 11.01
N SER A 92 25.42 14.67 11.96
CA SER A 92 26.68 13.96 11.72
C SER A 92 26.54 12.46 11.97
N PRO A 93 27.38 11.59 11.35
CA PRO A 93 27.39 10.17 11.61
C PRO A 93 27.59 9.83 13.10
N GLU A 94 28.45 10.58 13.79
CA GLU A 94 28.75 10.41 15.21
C GLU A 94 27.53 10.73 16.08
N ALA A 95 26.81 11.83 15.76
CA ALA A 95 25.58 12.19 16.46
C ALA A 95 24.50 11.11 16.28
N LEU A 96 24.37 10.55 15.09
CA LEU A 96 23.44 9.46 14.81
C LEU A 96 23.83 8.20 15.61
N GLN A 97 25.09 7.79 15.60
CA GLN A 97 25.56 6.64 16.39
C GLN A 97 25.34 6.83 17.89
N ALA A 98 25.56 8.04 18.41
CA ALA A 98 25.33 8.37 19.81
C ALA A 98 23.84 8.30 20.21
N ALA A 99 22.94 8.63 19.28
CA ALA A 99 21.48 8.57 19.51
C ALA A 99 20.90 7.15 19.43
N LEU A 100 21.58 6.24 18.74
CA LEU A 100 21.08 4.90 18.49
C LEU A 100 21.57 3.90 19.56
N PRO A 101 20.78 2.87 19.88
CA PRO A 101 21.23 1.77 20.73
C PRO A 101 22.29 0.93 20.03
N SER A 102 23.11 0.21 20.81
CA SER A 102 24.09 -0.73 20.29
C SER A 102 23.39 -1.83 19.47
N GLY A 103 24.02 -2.22 18.35
CA GLY A 103 23.45 -3.26 17.47
C GLY A 103 22.49 -2.74 16.39
N TRP A 104 22.17 -1.45 16.37
CA TRP A 104 21.30 -0.86 15.35
C TRP A 104 21.70 -1.17 13.90
N ALA A 105 22.97 -1.16 13.60
CA ALA A 105 23.48 -1.41 12.25
C ALA A 105 23.51 -2.89 11.85
N ASN A 106 23.14 -3.81 12.74
CA ASN A 106 23.13 -5.24 12.43
C ASN A 106 21.90 -5.57 11.56
N PRO A 107 22.07 -6.04 10.32
CA PRO A 107 20.95 -6.43 9.46
C PRO A 107 20.27 -7.73 9.92
N PHE A 108 20.90 -8.51 10.78
CA PHE A 108 20.38 -9.75 11.36
C PHE A 108 19.81 -9.47 12.75
N PHE A 109 18.62 -8.88 12.80
CA PHE A 109 17.93 -8.65 14.06
C PHE A 109 17.41 -9.96 14.67
N SER A 110 17.32 -10.00 16.02
CA SER A 110 16.74 -11.13 16.74
C SER A 110 15.20 -11.20 16.55
N TRP A 111 14.60 -12.32 16.92
CA TRP A 111 13.15 -12.52 16.87
C TRP A 111 12.40 -11.48 17.71
N ASN A 112 12.94 -11.15 18.88
CA ASN A 112 12.51 -10.06 19.73
C ASN A 112 13.37 -8.82 19.44
N LEU A 113 12.82 -7.62 19.66
CA LEU A 113 13.57 -6.37 19.61
C LEU A 113 14.43 -6.24 20.88
N ASP A 114 15.61 -6.85 20.84
CA ASP A 114 16.56 -6.88 21.93
C ASP A 114 17.58 -5.73 21.78
N MET A 115 17.09 -4.51 21.91
CA MET A 115 17.89 -3.28 21.87
C MET A 115 17.55 -2.41 23.07
N ASP A 116 18.56 -1.83 23.70
CA ASP A 116 18.39 -0.91 24.84
C ASP A 116 17.89 0.47 24.40
N TRP A 117 16.63 0.51 23.97
CA TRP A 117 15.94 1.79 23.72
C TRP A 117 15.64 2.55 25.01
N GLY A 118 15.51 1.85 26.14
CA GLY A 118 15.19 2.46 27.42
C GLY A 118 16.23 3.44 27.92
N SER A 119 17.51 3.19 27.66
CA SER A 119 18.59 4.12 27.99
C SER A 119 18.61 5.36 27.11
N LYS A 120 18.08 5.26 25.89
CA LYS A 120 18.04 6.37 24.92
C LYS A 120 16.74 7.17 25.00
N ILE A 121 15.62 6.47 24.97
CA ILE A 121 14.28 7.03 24.91
C ILE A 121 13.35 6.21 25.83
N PRO A 122 13.31 6.47 27.15
CA PRO A 122 12.56 5.66 28.11
C PRO A 122 11.06 5.52 27.77
N GLN A 123 10.45 6.56 27.20
CA GLN A 123 9.02 6.56 26.81
C GLN A 123 8.70 5.60 25.68
N VAL A 124 9.70 5.22 24.87
CA VAL A 124 9.52 4.28 23.75
C VAL A 124 9.26 2.86 24.23
N LEU A 125 9.77 2.45 25.39
CA LEU A 125 9.59 1.08 25.89
C LEU A 125 8.11 0.70 26.04
N ALA A 126 7.33 1.54 26.71
CA ALA A 126 5.90 1.31 26.87
C ALA A 126 5.17 1.25 25.52
N LYS A 127 5.62 2.06 24.54
CA LYS A 127 5.05 2.09 23.21
C LYS A 127 5.46 0.88 22.37
N ILE A 128 6.70 0.41 22.48
CA ILE A 128 7.17 -0.82 21.83
C ILE A 128 6.33 -2.01 22.30
N GLU A 129 6.04 -2.10 23.59
CA GLU A 129 5.20 -3.16 24.14
C GLU A 129 3.72 -3.01 23.70
N SER A 130 3.15 -1.82 23.84
CA SER A 130 1.74 -1.58 23.50
C SER A 130 1.44 -1.76 22.01
N ASP A 131 2.34 -1.38 21.12
CA ASP A 131 2.17 -1.46 19.67
C ASP A 131 2.67 -2.80 19.08
N GLY A 132 3.20 -3.68 19.91
CA GLY A 132 3.62 -5.02 19.51
C GLY A 132 4.97 -5.12 18.80
N PHE A 133 5.75 -4.04 18.79
CA PHE A 133 7.10 -4.05 18.21
C PHE A 133 8.12 -4.89 19.01
N GLY A 134 7.76 -5.32 20.21
CA GLY A 134 8.60 -6.25 20.99
C GLY A 134 8.88 -7.57 20.26
N LEU A 135 7.94 -8.04 19.42
CA LEU A 135 8.11 -9.20 18.53
C LEU A 135 8.53 -8.78 17.11
N PHE A 136 9.51 -7.91 16.99
CA PHE A 136 9.92 -7.28 15.74
C PHE A 136 10.24 -8.28 14.62
N GLY A 137 10.95 -9.37 14.92
CA GLY A 137 11.26 -10.41 13.95
C GLY A 137 9.99 -11.09 13.39
N ALA A 138 9.03 -11.40 14.27
CA ALA A 138 7.74 -11.96 13.86
C ALA A 138 6.96 -10.98 12.96
N LEU A 139 6.97 -9.71 13.31
CA LEU A 139 6.33 -8.64 12.54
C LEU A 139 6.94 -8.55 11.13
N VAL A 140 8.26 -8.48 11.03
CA VAL A 140 8.96 -8.40 9.74
C VAL A 140 8.70 -9.64 8.89
N MET A 141 8.78 -10.84 9.46
CA MET A 141 8.51 -12.09 8.76
C MET A 141 7.06 -12.16 8.26
N MET A 142 6.11 -11.67 9.05
CA MET A 142 4.71 -11.59 8.60
C MET A 142 4.54 -10.62 7.42
N TYR A 143 5.15 -9.44 7.47
CA TYR A 143 5.11 -8.49 6.35
C TYR A 143 5.78 -9.04 5.09
N PHE A 144 6.90 -9.76 5.25
CA PHE A 144 7.59 -10.41 4.16
C PHE A 144 6.73 -11.51 3.52
N PHE A 145 6.17 -12.40 4.31
CA PHE A 145 5.28 -13.47 3.84
C PHE A 145 4.01 -12.94 3.17
N LYS A 146 3.40 -11.92 3.77
CA LYS A 146 2.28 -11.19 3.16
C LYS A 146 2.68 -10.58 1.82
N GLY A 147 3.86 -9.98 1.73
CA GLY A 147 4.36 -9.39 0.48
C GLY A 147 4.49 -10.43 -0.64
N ILE A 148 5.03 -11.62 -0.33
CA ILE A 148 5.12 -12.74 -1.28
C ILE A 148 3.72 -13.16 -1.76
N LEU A 149 2.78 -13.37 -0.85
CA LEU A 149 1.42 -13.79 -1.20
C LEU A 149 0.69 -12.75 -2.05
N ILE A 150 0.81 -11.46 -1.72
CA ILE A 150 0.19 -10.40 -2.51
C ILE A 150 0.82 -10.33 -3.90
N SER A 151 2.13 -10.50 -4.03
CA SER A 151 2.82 -10.53 -5.32
C SER A 151 2.38 -11.74 -6.16
N ALA A 152 2.23 -12.91 -5.54
CA ALA A 152 1.71 -14.12 -6.20
C ALA A 152 0.24 -13.99 -6.62
N ALA A 153 -0.54 -13.19 -5.91
CA ALA A 153 -1.94 -12.90 -6.26
C ALA A 153 -2.10 -12.07 -7.55
N GLY A 154 -1.01 -11.50 -8.05
CA GLY A 154 -1.04 -10.59 -9.20
C GLY A 154 -1.67 -9.24 -8.85
N PRO A 155 -2.00 -8.41 -9.86
CA PRO A 155 -2.64 -7.13 -9.62
C PRO A 155 -3.95 -7.32 -8.85
N ALA A 156 -3.99 -6.84 -7.63
CA ALA A 156 -5.21 -6.88 -6.83
C ALA A 156 -6.23 -5.88 -7.40
N PRO A 157 -7.53 -6.16 -7.31
CA PRO A 157 -8.58 -5.21 -7.70
C PRO A 157 -8.65 -4.07 -6.67
N ASN A 158 -7.70 -3.18 -6.72
CA ASN A 158 -7.61 -1.96 -5.92
C ASN A 158 -7.65 -0.73 -6.85
N TYR A 159 -7.47 0.46 -6.28
CA TYR A 159 -7.47 1.70 -7.04
C TYR A 159 -6.36 1.77 -8.11
N ASP A 160 -5.25 1.05 -7.96
CA ASP A 160 -4.15 1.03 -8.95
C ASP A 160 -4.53 0.26 -10.21
N MET A 161 -5.43 -0.71 -10.12
CA MET A 161 -5.91 -1.47 -11.27
C MET A 161 -6.53 -0.57 -12.34
N GLN A 162 -7.16 0.55 -11.96
CA GLN A 162 -7.71 1.52 -12.91
C GLN A 162 -6.63 2.05 -13.85
N LYS A 163 -5.44 2.34 -13.32
CA LYS A 163 -4.30 2.86 -14.09
C LYS A 163 -3.74 1.79 -15.03
N ILE A 164 -3.67 0.55 -14.58
CA ILE A 164 -3.24 -0.61 -15.39
C ILE A 164 -4.22 -0.83 -16.54
N LEU A 165 -5.52 -0.86 -16.26
CA LEU A 165 -6.56 -1.06 -17.28
C LEU A 165 -6.72 0.13 -18.26
N ALA A 166 -6.24 1.30 -17.89
CA ALA A 166 -6.26 2.49 -18.75
C ALA A 166 -5.07 2.54 -19.74
N THR A 167 -4.10 1.63 -19.65
CA THR A 167 -2.99 1.55 -20.61
C THR A 167 -3.46 0.98 -21.95
N LYS A 168 -2.73 1.32 -23.02
CA LYS A 168 -3.07 0.92 -24.37
C LYS A 168 -2.88 -0.57 -24.63
N SER A 169 -1.89 -1.18 -23.96
CA SER A 169 -1.56 -2.59 -24.15
C SER A 169 -0.94 -3.21 -22.88
N PRO A 170 -0.93 -4.56 -22.74
CA PRO A 170 -0.26 -5.24 -21.64
C PRO A 170 1.21 -4.88 -21.51
N ARG A 171 1.91 -4.69 -22.63
CA ARG A 171 3.30 -4.25 -22.68
C ARG A 171 3.50 -2.86 -22.06
N GLU A 172 2.60 -1.90 -22.36
CA GLU A 172 2.63 -0.59 -21.75
C GLU A 172 2.32 -0.64 -20.25
N ALA A 173 1.38 -1.49 -19.82
CA ALA A 173 1.09 -1.72 -18.40
C ALA A 173 2.32 -2.24 -17.63
N ALA A 174 3.04 -3.20 -18.21
CA ALA A 174 4.27 -3.73 -17.63
C ALA A 174 5.39 -2.67 -17.54
N LYS A 175 5.60 -1.89 -18.62
CA LYS A 175 6.56 -0.77 -18.64
C LYS A 175 6.21 0.29 -17.60
N MET A 176 4.95 0.68 -17.51
CA MET A 176 4.47 1.65 -16.52
C MET A 176 4.75 1.16 -15.09
N SER A 177 4.41 -0.08 -14.77
CA SER A 177 4.63 -0.66 -13.45
C SER A 177 6.11 -0.73 -13.08
N GLY A 178 6.97 -1.14 -14.02
CA GLY A 178 8.43 -1.15 -13.85
C GLY A 178 9.00 0.24 -13.64
N PHE A 179 8.58 1.20 -14.44
CA PHE A 179 9.01 2.60 -14.33
C PHE A 179 8.64 3.21 -12.96
N VAL A 180 7.40 3.05 -12.54
CA VAL A 180 6.93 3.53 -11.23
C VAL A 180 7.75 2.92 -10.11
N SER A 181 8.02 1.61 -10.15
CA SER A 181 8.82 0.93 -9.13
C SER A 181 10.24 1.48 -9.02
N VAL A 182 10.88 1.76 -10.16
CA VAL A 182 12.26 2.28 -10.18
C VAL A 182 12.32 3.75 -9.73
N VAL A 183 11.37 4.58 -10.15
CA VAL A 183 11.43 6.03 -9.90
C VAL A 183 10.88 6.40 -8.51
N LEU A 184 9.79 5.76 -8.08
CA LEU A 184 9.13 6.10 -6.82
C LEU A 184 9.93 5.66 -5.59
N MET A 185 10.55 4.48 -5.63
CA MET A 185 11.21 3.91 -4.44
C MET A 185 12.33 4.78 -3.90
N PRO A 186 13.35 5.21 -4.67
CA PRO A 186 14.42 6.04 -4.13
C PRO A 186 13.93 7.36 -3.54
N ILE A 187 13.00 8.03 -4.22
CA ILE A 187 12.49 9.34 -3.82
C ILE A 187 11.70 9.23 -2.51
N ARG A 188 10.82 8.23 -2.41
CA ARG A 188 10.05 7.97 -1.20
C ARG A 188 10.95 7.74 0.01
N TYR A 189 11.93 6.85 -0.14
CA TYR A 189 12.81 6.49 0.98
C TYR A 189 13.88 7.52 1.28
N LEU A 190 14.21 8.40 0.33
CA LEU A 190 15.02 9.59 0.59
C LEU A 190 14.33 10.52 1.61
N MET A 191 13.04 10.78 1.42
CA MET A 191 12.24 11.60 2.34
C MET A 191 12.05 10.91 3.69
N VAL A 192 11.70 9.63 3.68
CA VAL A 192 11.49 8.83 4.91
C VAL A 192 12.77 8.78 5.74
N ALA A 193 13.93 8.49 5.11
CA ALA A 193 15.23 8.45 5.78
C ALA A 193 15.60 9.82 6.36
N GLY A 194 15.36 10.90 5.61
CA GLY A 194 15.64 12.26 6.09
C GLY A 194 14.87 12.59 7.38
N PHE A 195 13.57 12.36 7.40
CA PHE A 195 12.77 12.58 8.62
C PHE A 195 13.12 11.63 9.74
N ALA A 196 13.38 10.35 9.45
CA ALA A 196 13.74 9.37 10.46
C ALA A 196 15.04 9.73 11.18
N VAL A 197 16.06 10.16 10.44
CA VAL A 197 17.35 10.58 11.00
C VAL A 197 17.21 11.83 11.87
N LEU A 198 16.46 12.83 11.42
CA LEU A 198 16.16 14.03 12.20
C LEU A 198 15.41 13.66 13.50
N ALA A 199 14.38 12.83 13.39
CA ALA A 199 13.59 12.40 14.54
C ALA A 199 14.42 11.60 15.56
N LEU A 200 15.30 10.71 15.11
CA LEU A 200 16.14 9.90 16.01
C LEU A 200 17.16 10.72 16.77
N VAL A 201 17.81 11.66 16.10
CA VAL A 201 18.86 12.48 16.73
C VAL A 201 18.29 13.56 17.64
N PHE A 202 17.23 14.23 17.20
CA PHE A 202 16.65 15.36 17.91
C PHE A 202 15.35 15.01 18.65
N TYR A 203 15.13 13.75 18.96
CA TYR A 203 13.90 13.28 19.62
C TYR A 203 13.47 14.11 20.82
N LYS A 204 14.44 14.49 21.68
CA LYS A 204 14.18 15.26 22.92
C LYS A 204 13.76 16.70 22.66
N GLU A 205 13.99 17.20 21.47
CA GLU A 205 13.68 18.58 21.06
C GLU A 205 12.32 18.66 20.35
N LEU A 206 11.76 17.52 19.92
CA LEU A 206 10.48 17.47 19.25
C LEU A 206 9.32 17.58 20.24
N ASP A 207 8.37 18.46 19.93
CA ASP A 207 7.10 18.50 20.65
C ASP A 207 6.17 17.40 20.15
N LEU A 208 6.09 16.33 20.92
CA LEU A 208 5.25 15.16 20.65
C LEU A 208 4.04 15.08 21.57
N THR A 209 3.72 16.16 22.28
CA THR A 209 2.60 16.17 23.22
C THR A 209 1.26 16.11 22.49
N VAL A 210 0.29 15.46 23.13
CA VAL A 210 -1.09 15.44 22.63
C VAL A 210 -1.76 16.75 23.02
N ALA A 211 -2.47 17.36 22.09
CA ALA A 211 -3.26 18.56 22.36
C ALA A 211 -4.21 18.32 23.55
N GLY A 212 -4.10 19.13 24.59
CA GLY A 212 -4.88 19.00 25.81
C GLY A 212 -4.34 18.04 26.88
N ASN A 213 -3.27 17.29 26.63
CA ASN A 213 -2.63 16.40 27.61
C ASN A 213 -1.10 16.39 27.48
N ALA A 214 -0.44 17.28 28.20
CA ALA A 214 1.02 17.44 28.16
C ALA A 214 1.81 16.21 28.66
N SER A 215 1.18 15.25 29.32
CA SER A 215 1.84 14.02 29.79
C SER A 215 1.69 12.83 28.82
N ALA A 216 0.87 12.96 27.79
CA ALA A 216 0.68 11.92 26.77
C ALA A 216 1.50 12.27 25.52
N LEU A 217 2.30 11.30 25.02
CA LEU A 217 3.07 11.42 23.79
C LEU A 217 2.36 10.69 22.64
N ASP A 218 2.24 11.36 21.50
CA ASP A 218 1.76 10.75 20.25
C ASP A 218 2.90 10.72 19.23
N PHE A 219 3.42 9.53 18.95
CA PHE A 219 4.47 9.32 17.96
C PHE A 219 4.00 9.55 16.51
N GLU A 220 2.69 9.62 16.26
CA GLU A 220 2.17 10.05 14.96
C GLU A 220 2.50 11.51 14.65
N ASN A 221 2.84 12.31 15.68
CA ASN A 221 3.26 13.71 15.56
C ASN A 221 4.75 13.89 15.22
N ILE A 222 5.56 12.84 15.12
CA ILE A 222 7.00 12.95 14.81
C ILE A 222 7.24 13.69 13.49
N LEU A 223 6.55 13.31 12.44
CA LEU A 223 6.73 13.93 11.12
C LEU A 223 6.37 15.41 11.11
N PRO A 224 5.17 15.85 11.58
CA PRO A 224 4.84 17.26 11.63
C PRO A 224 5.75 18.07 12.57
N ALA A 225 6.13 17.52 13.73
CA ALA A 225 7.05 18.18 14.65
C ALA A 225 8.43 18.41 14.02
N ALA A 226 8.97 17.37 13.35
CA ALA A 226 10.24 17.50 12.64
C ALA A 226 10.18 18.53 11.50
N ILE A 227 9.08 18.60 10.76
CA ILE A 227 8.88 19.62 9.72
C ILE A 227 8.89 21.00 10.34
N LYS A 228 8.12 21.23 11.40
CA LYS A 228 8.00 22.53 12.08
C LYS A 228 9.34 23.01 12.64
N GLN A 229 10.16 22.11 13.14
CA GLN A 229 11.42 22.44 13.80
C GLN A 229 12.58 22.64 12.82
N PHE A 230 12.73 21.77 11.82
CA PHE A 230 13.94 21.72 10.99
C PHE A 230 13.78 22.35 9.61
N VAL A 231 12.54 22.52 9.13
CA VAL A 231 12.33 23.08 7.80
C VAL A 231 12.33 24.61 7.85
N PRO A 232 13.24 25.28 7.12
CA PRO A 232 13.22 26.73 6.99
C PRO A 232 11.88 27.22 6.42
N VAL A 233 11.41 28.39 6.87
CA VAL A 233 10.12 28.97 6.48
C VAL A 233 9.94 29.02 4.96
N GLY A 234 11.01 29.30 4.19
CA GLY A 234 10.95 29.36 2.74
C GLY A 234 10.63 28.00 2.06
N PHE A 235 10.96 26.88 2.70
CA PHE A 235 10.68 25.54 2.18
C PHE A 235 9.45 24.89 2.81
N LEU A 236 8.95 25.44 3.91
CA LEU A 236 7.81 24.88 4.64
C LEU A 236 6.59 24.72 3.72
N GLY A 237 6.23 25.77 2.97
CA GLY A 237 5.11 25.72 2.03
C GLY A 237 5.29 24.66 0.94
N LEU A 238 6.52 24.50 0.43
CA LEU A 238 6.82 23.47 -0.59
C LEU A 238 6.63 22.05 -0.03
N ILE A 239 7.14 21.79 1.16
CA ILE A 239 7.04 20.46 1.79
C ILE A 239 5.58 20.15 2.16
N LEU A 240 4.86 21.12 2.72
CA LEU A 240 3.43 20.96 2.99
C LEU A 240 2.63 20.71 1.71
N ALA A 241 2.91 21.45 0.65
CA ALA A 241 2.31 21.20 -0.67
C ALA A 241 2.63 19.82 -1.21
N GLY A 242 3.87 19.33 -1.04
CA GLY A 242 4.29 17.99 -1.44
C GLY A 242 3.57 16.88 -0.67
N LEU A 243 3.42 17.02 0.64
CA LEU A 243 2.71 16.06 1.48
C LEU A 243 1.19 16.08 1.24
N LEU A 244 0.62 17.27 1.09
CA LEU A 244 -0.79 17.43 0.72
C LEU A 244 -1.05 16.86 -0.67
N ALA A 245 -0.14 17.07 -1.60
CA ALA A 245 -0.21 16.48 -2.93
C ALA A 245 -0.19 14.94 -2.89
N ALA A 246 0.68 14.34 -2.07
CA ALA A 246 0.73 12.90 -1.88
C ALA A 246 -0.58 12.35 -1.29
N PHE A 247 -1.17 13.06 -0.32
CA PHE A 247 -2.49 12.74 0.21
C PHE A 247 -3.56 12.81 -0.89
N MET A 248 -3.62 13.93 -1.63
CA MET A 248 -4.64 14.15 -2.67
C MET A 248 -4.57 13.10 -3.78
N SER A 249 -3.37 12.69 -4.21
CA SER A 249 -3.18 11.64 -5.22
C SER A 249 -3.80 10.31 -4.79
N THR A 250 -3.46 9.86 -3.57
CA THR A 250 -3.98 8.59 -3.03
C THR A 250 -5.48 8.65 -2.78
N PHE A 251 -5.95 9.74 -2.17
CA PHE A 251 -7.37 9.96 -1.90
C PHE A 251 -8.20 10.02 -3.17
N ALA A 252 -7.74 10.79 -4.17
CA ALA A 252 -8.39 10.94 -5.47
C ALA A 252 -8.55 9.61 -6.20
N SER A 253 -7.47 8.83 -6.29
CA SER A 253 -7.48 7.51 -6.92
C SER A 253 -8.43 6.54 -6.19
N THR A 254 -8.48 6.60 -4.86
CA THR A 254 -9.35 5.76 -4.03
C THR A 254 -10.82 6.13 -4.23
N VAL A 255 -11.19 7.41 -4.17
CA VAL A 255 -12.56 7.88 -4.40
C VAL A 255 -13.05 7.50 -5.79
N ASN A 256 -12.20 7.68 -6.82
CA ASN A 256 -12.56 7.37 -8.21
C ASN A 256 -12.81 5.87 -8.45
N SER A 257 -12.32 4.97 -7.60
CA SER A 257 -12.59 3.54 -7.72
C SER A 257 -13.96 3.11 -7.20
N ALA A 258 -14.56 3.85 -6.26
CA ALA A 258 -15.85 3.50 -5.66
C ALA A 258 -17.01 3.40 -6.68
N PRO A 259 -17.17 4.34 -7.64
CA PRO A 259 -18.18 4.23 -8.68
C PRO A 259 -18.04 3.00 -9.57
N ALA A 260 -16.81 2.55 -9.85
CA ALA A 260 -16.61 1.36 -10.67
C ALA A 260 -17.31 0.15 -10.05
N TYR A 261 -17.17 -0.04 -8.74
CA TYR A 261 -17.80 -1.15 -8.02
C TYR A 261 -19.31 -0.99 -7.84
N LEU A 262 -19.79 0.19 -7.48
CA LEU A 262 -21.21 0.38 -7.16
C LEU A 262 -22.07 0.73 -8.39
N VAL A 263 -21.53 1.52 -9.31
CA VAL A 263 -22.30 1.95 -10.50
C VAL A 263 -22.19 0.93 -11.62
N ASN A 264 -20.98 0.46 -11.95
CA ASN A 264 -20.83 -0.48 -13.07
C ASN A 264 -21.20 -1.90 -12.69
N ASP A 265 -20.67 -2.41 -11.54
CA ASP A 265 -20.81 -3.82 -11.20
C ASP A 265 -22.17 -4.13 -10.55
N ILE A 266 -22.80 -3.15 -9.87
CA ILE A 266 -24.10 -3.37 -9.22
C ILE A 266 -25.22 -2.65 -9.98
N TYR A 267 -25.19 -1.31 -10.07
CA TYR A 267 -26.30 -0.56 -10.60
C TYR A 267 -26.57 -0.87 -12.08
N LYS A 268 -25.54 -0.74 -12.94
CA LYS A 268 -25.67 -1.02 -14.37
C LYS A 268 -25.93 -2.49 -14.66
N ARG A 269 -25.31 -3.38 -13.92
CA ARG A 269 -25.41 -4.82 -14.20
C ARG A 269 -26.73 -5.45 -13.73
N TYR A 270 -27.25 -5.05 -12.56
CA TYR A 270 -28.39 -5.72 -11.93
C TYR A 270 -29.64 -4.85 -11.78
N ILE A 271 -29.49 -3.50 -11.74
CA ILE A 271 -30.61 -2.60 -11.46
C ILE A 271 -31.12 -1.94 -12.75
N ASN A 272 -30.23 -1.38 -13.55
CA ASN A 272 -30.60 -0.70 -14.80
C ASN A 272 -29.54 -0.88 -15.89
N PRO A 273 -29.56 -2.01 -16.62
CA PRO A 273 -28.63 -2.30 -17.71
C PRO A 273 -28.69 -1.28 -18.86
N GLU A 274 -29.85 -0.71 -19.13
CA GLU A 274 -30.12 0.27 -20.21
C GLU A 274 -29.86 1.73 -19.78
N ALA A 275 -29.22 1.94 -18.63
CA ALA A 275 -29.00 3.29 -18.11
C ALA A 275 -28.13 4.12 -19.08
N PRO A 276 -28.59 5.30 -19.51
CA PRO A 276 -27.81 6.17 -20.39
C PRO A 276 -26.56 6.68 -19.69
N ALA A 277 -25.47 6.93 -20.45
CA ALA A 277 -24.18 7.37 -19.94
C ALA A 277 -24.28 8.57 -18.97
N LYS A 278 -25.15 9.56 -19.29
CA LYS A 278 -25.38 10.73 -18.44
C LYS A 278 -25.90 10.37 -17.05
N ARG A 279 -26.74 9.32 -16.95
CA ARG A 279 -27.25 8.82 -15.67
C ARG A 279 -26.17 8.08 -14.88
N LEU A 280 -25.34 7.28 -15.55
CA LEU A 280 -24.21 6.59 -14.93
C LEU A 280 -23.21 7.60 -14.34
N VAL A 281 -22.87 8.66 -15.05
CA VAL A 281 -22.00 9.74 -14.55
C VAL A 281 -22.62 10.41 -13.32
N ARG A 282 -23.92 10.75 -13.33
CA ARG A 282 -24.59 11.33 -12.17
C ARG A 282 -24.57 10.37 -10.96
N MET A 283 -24.84 9.10 -11.19
CA MET A 283 -24.76 8.08 -10.14
C MET A 283 -23.34 7.94 -9.60
N SER A 284 -22.31 8.07 -10.43
CA SER A 284 -20.92 8.05 -9.98
C SER A 284 -20.62 9.19 -9.00
N TYR A 285 -21.12 10.40 -9.25
CA TYR A 285 -20.98 11.51 -8.31
C TYR A 285 -21.68 11.23 -6.97
N VAL A 286 -22.91 10.73 -7.02
CA VAL A 286 -23.67 10.38 -5.80
C VAL A 286 -22.93 9.31 -4.99
N VAL A 287 -22.43 8.28 -5.65
CA VAL A 287 -21.67 7.19 -5.00
C VAL A 287 -20.37 7.71 -4.38
N SER A 288 -19.63 8.55 -5.09
CA SER A 288 -18.39 9.14 -4.55
C SER A 288 -18.65 9.93 -3.27
N ILE A 289 -19.67 10.80 -3.28
CA ILE A 289 -20.06 11.58 -2.10
C ILE A 289 -20.52 10.65 -0.96
N ALA A 290 -21.37 9.66 -1.26
CA ALA A 290 -21.91 8.75 -0.25
C ALA A 290 -20.81 7.91 0.43
N VAL A 291 -19.83 7.42 -0.37
CA VAL A 291 -18.72 6.62 0.16
C VAL A 291 -17.77 7.49 1.01
N VAL A 292 -17.49 8.72 0.59
CA VAL A 292 -16.69 9.66 1.39
C VAL A 292 -17.42 10.04 2.67
N ALA A 293 -18.71 10.34 2.62
CA ALA A 293 -19.51 10.65 3.81
C ALA A 293 -19.55 9.47 4.80
N LEU A 294 -19.74 8.24 4.30
CA LEU A 294 -19.70 7.04 5.13
C LEU A 294 -18.32 6.85 5.79
N SER A 295 -17.25 7.05 5.00
CA SER A 295 -15.87 6.96 5.52
C SER A 295 -15.59 8.03 6.57
N THR A 296 -16.09 9.25 6.38
CA THR A 296 -15.99 10.34 7.36
C THR A 296 -16.72 9.98 8.66
N VAL A 297 -17.93 9.46 8.57
CA VAL A 297 -18.69 9.01 9.77
C VAL A 297 -17.92 7.93 10.53
N ILE A 298 -17.38 6.93 9.85
CA ILE A 298 -16.53 5.90 10.47
C ILE A 298 -15.28 6.53 11.10
N GLY A 299 -14.66 7.48 10.39
CA GLY A 299 -13.46 8.18 10.85
C GLY A 299 -13.64 8.96 12.16
N PHE A 300 -14.87 9.38 12.50
CA PHE A 300 -15.14 10.01 13.79
C PHE A 300 -14.93 9.08 15.01
N TYR A 301 -15.01 7.78 14.79
CA TYR A 301 -14.82 6.75 15.84
C TYR A 301 -13.42 6.19 15.89
N VAL A 302 -12.53 6.61 14.98
CA VAL A 302 -11.16 6.12 14.90
C VAL A 302 -10.18 7.21 15.33
N THR A 303 -9.36 6.91 16.33
CA THR A 303 -8.43 7.86 16.91
C THR A 303 -6.98 7.70 16.44
N GLN A 304 -6.62 6.49 15.96
CA GLN A 304 -5.25 6.16 15.55
C GLN A 304 -5.18 5.67 14.10
N VAL A 305 -4.31 6.27 13.31
CA VAL A 305 -4.07 5.93 11.91
C VAL A 305 -3.51 4.51 11.78
N ASN A 306 -2.62 4.11 12.69
CA ASN A 306 -2.02 2.78 12.69
C ASN A 306 -3.04 1.64 12.87
N SER A 307 -4.05 1.83 13.70
CA SER A 307 -5.10 0.82 13.91
C SER A 307 -5.91 0.52 12.64
N ILE A 308 -6.17 1.54 11.83
CA ILE A 308 -6.83 1.39 10.53
C ILE A 308 -5.95 0.58 9.57
N MET A 309 -4.66 0.91 9.51
CA MET A 309 -3.72 0.19 8.65
C MET A 309 -3.59 -1.27 9.04
N GLN A 310 -3.47 -1.58 10.32
CA GLN A 310 -3.43 -2.97 10.80
C GLN A 310 -4.72 -3.73 10.46
N TRP A 311 -5.87 -3.09 10.61
CA TRP A 311 -7.15 -3.70 10.24
C TRP A 311 -7.26 -3.96 8.74
N ILE A 312 -6.88 -3.00 7.88
CA ILE A 312 -6.84 -3.17 6.42
C ILE A 312 -5.89 -4.32 6.06
N VAL A 313 -4.70 -4.35 6.65
CA VAL A 313 -3.68 -5.35 6.34
C VAL A 313 -4.10 -6.75 6.79
N SER A 314 -4.52 -6.91 8.03
CA SER A 314 -4.89 -8.23 8.55
C SER A 314 -6.24 -8.71 8.01
N GLY A 315 -7.25 -7.83 7.99
CA GLY A 315 -8.60 -8.19 7.62
C GLY A 315 -8.79 -8.39 6.13
N LEU A 316 -8.41 -7.40 5.34
CA LEU A 316 -8.62 -7.47 3.89
C LEU A 316 -7.60 -8.36 3.21
N TYR A 317 -6.30 -8.08 3.38
CA TYR A 317 -5.28 -8.87 2.68
C TYR A 317 -5.23 -10.31 3.18
N GLY A 318 -5.48 -10.58 4.47
CA GLY A 318 -5.62 -11.95 4.96
C GLY A 318 -6.83 -12.66 4.36
N GLY A 319 -7.97 -11.95 4.23
CA GLY A 319 -9.22 -12.56 3.82
C GLY A 319 -9.31 -12.93 2.33
N TYR A 320 -8.80 -12.10 1.41
CA TYR A 320 -8.99 -12.37 -0.02
C TYR A 320 -7.72 -12.76 -0.79
N THR A 321 -6.54 -12.65 -0.17
CA THR A 321 -5.27 -12.90 -0.88
C THR A 321 -5.19 -14.32 -1.41
N VAL A 322 -5.60 -15.33 -0.63
CA VAL A 322 -5.56 -16.73 -1.04
C VAL A 322 -6.44 -16.96 -2.26
N SER A 323 -7.65 -16.42 -2.28
CA SER A 323 -8.56 -16.52 -3.43
C SER A 323 -7.96 -15.86 -4.67
N ASN A 324 -7.27 -14.73 -4.52
CA ASN A 324 -6.57 -14.08 -5.63
C ASN A 324 -5.36 -14.87 -6.13
N VAL A 325 -4.67 -15.63 -5.27
CA VAL A 325 -3.61 -16.55 -5.70
C VAL A 325 -4.21 -17.74 -6.45
N LEU A 326 -5.20 -18.40 -5.87
CA LEU A 326 -5.78 -19.61 -6.43
C LEU A 326 -6.36 -19.43 -7.85
N LYS A 327 -6.95 -18.27 -8.16
CA LYS A 327 -7.50 -17.96 -9.49
C LYS A 327 -6.48 -18.04 -10.62
N TRP A 328 -5.18 -17.85 -10.32
CA TRP A 328 -4.12 -17.92 -11.32
C TRP A 328 -3.52 -19.32 -11.45
N TYR A 329 -3.46 -20.08 -10.34
CA TYR A 329 -2.65 -21.28 -10.27
C TYR A 329 -3.46 -22.58 -10.24
N TRP A 330 -4.82 -22.51 -10.13
CA TRP A 330 -5.65 -23.69 -9.99
C TRP A 330 -6.90 -23.64 -10.86
N TRP A 331 -6.95 -24.49 -11.88
CA TRP A 331 -8.02 -24.54 -12.88
C TRP A 331 -9.43 -24.79 -12.31
N ARG A 332 -9.52 -25.54 -11.20
CA ARG A 332 -10.80 -25.90 -10.58
C ARG A 332 -11.41 -24.77 -9.76
N PHE A 333 -10.62 -23.72 -9.50
CA PHE A 333 -11.06 -22.55 -8.78
C PHE A 333 -12.13 -21.77 -9.56
N ASN A 334 -13.26 -21.47 -8.91
CA ASN A 334 -14.42 -20.82 -9.52
C ASN A 334 -14.93 -19.61 -8.71
N GLY A 335 -15.98 -18.94 -9.21
CA GLY A 335 -16.58 -17.78 -8.58
C GLY A 335 -17.13 -18.05 -7.18
N MET A 336 -17.67 -19.23 -6.91
CA MET A 336 -18.16 -19.60 -5.58
C MET A 336 -17.03 -19.87 -4.60
N GLY A 337 -15.93 -20.45 -5.05
CA GLY A 337 -14.70 -20.57 -4.25
C GLY A 337 -14.14 -19.21 -3.87
N TYR A 338 -14.15 -18.25 -4.81
CA TYR A 338 -13.75 -16.89 -4.53
C TYR A 338 -14.67 -16.22 -3.48
N PHE A 339 -15.98 -16.38 -3.66
CA PHE A 339 -16.96 -15.82 -2.73
C PHE A 339 -16.80 -16.36 -1.30
N TRP A 340 -16.75 -17.69 -1.15
CA TRP A 340 -16.61 -18.29 0.17
C TRP A 340 -15.27 -18.01 0.83
N GLY A 341 -14.18 -18.01 0.05
CA GLY A 341 -12.85 -17.65 0.55
C GLY A 341 -12.81 -16.21 1.05
N MET A 342 -13.37 -15.27 0.28
CA MET A 342 -13.42 -13.86 0.66
C MET A 342 -14.31 -13.61 1.89
N ILE A 343 -15.55 -14.14 1.91
CA ILE A 343 -16.48 -13.92 3.02
C ILE A 343 -15.96 -14.55 4.30
N SER A 344 -15.51 -15.79 4.26
CA SER A 344 -14.94 -16.45 5.44
C SER A 344 -13.69 -15.76 5.96
N GLY A 345 -12.83 -15.26 5.05
CA GLY A 345 -11.65 -14.50 5.42
C GLY A 345 -11.98 -13.16 6.09
N ILE A 346 -12.97 -12.42 5.57
CA ILE A 346 -13.46 -11.19 6.20
C ILE A 346 -14.05 -11.48 7.59
N LEU A 347 -14.90 -12.50 7.71
CA LEU A 347 -15.47 -12.90 9.00
C LEU A 347 -14.38 -13.35 9.98
N ALA A 348 -13.41 -14.13 9.51
CA ALA A 348 -12.27 -14.53 10.31
C ALA A 348 -11.44 -13.33 10.81
N ALA A 349 -11.32 -12.28 10.00
CA ALA A 349 -10.60 -11.06 10.39
C ALA A 349 -11.25 -10.31 11.56
N PHE A 350 -12.55 -10.43 11.73
CA PHE A 350 -13.25 -9.90 12.92
C PHE A 350 -13.18 -10.84 14.11
N ILE A 351 -13.24 -12.14 13.88
CA ILE A 351 -13.35 -13.16 14.93
C ILE A 351 -11.98 -13.55 15.48
N MET A 352 -10.97 -13.76 14.61
CA MET A 352 -9.67 -14.31 15.03
C MET A 352 -8.89 -13.45 16.01
N PRO A 353 -8.88 -12.10 15.95
CA PRO A 353 -8.24 -11.30 16.98
C PRO A 353 -8.85 -11.52 18.38
N VAL A 354 -10.18 -11.71 18.46
CA VAL A 354 -10.87 -12.01 19.72
C VAL A 354 -10.50 -13.41 20.21
N VAL A 355 -10.49 -14.41 19.33
CA VAL A 355 -10.08 -15.78 19.65
C VAL A 355 -8.66 -15.82 20.15
N VAL A 356 -7.74 -15.13 19.46
CA VAL A 356 -6.33 -15.02 19.87
C VAL A 356 -6.21 -14.36 21.24
N GLY A 357 -6.94 -13.28 21.50
CA GLY A 357 -6.95 -12.60 22.81
C GLY A 357 -7.46 -13.50 23.95
N VAL A 358 -8.44 -14.37 23.67
CA VAL A 358 -8.93 -15.35 24.65
C VAL A 358 -7.93 -16.49 24.85
N MET A 359 -7.33 -17.00 23.77
CA MET A 359 -6.36 -18.11 23.85
C MET A 359 -5.03 -17.68 24.49
N PHE A 360 -4.65 -16.44 24.33
CA PHE A 360 -3.40 -15.87 24.82
C PHE A 360 -3.65 -14.56 25.59
N PRO A 361 -4.16 -14.62 26.82
CA PRO A 361 -4.56 -13.43 27.58
C PRO A 361 -3.44 -12.43 27.85
N ASN A 362 -2.19 -12.87 27.77
CA ASN A 362 -1.00 -12.05 28.00
C ASN A 362 -0.52 -11.30 26.74
N ILE A 363 -1.17 -11.51 25.61
CA ILE A 363 -0.81 -10.82 24.37
C ILE A 363 -1.50 -9.45 24.34
N SER A 364 -0.71 -8.41 24.08
CA SER A 364 -1.24 -7.06 23.84
C SER A 364 -2.28 -7.07 22.69
N PRO A 365 -3.39 -6.35 22.80
CA PRO A 365 -4.36 -6.20 21.72
C PRO A 365 -3.74 -5.72 20.39
N ALA A 366 -2.66 -4.98 20.44
CA ALA A 366 -1.93 -4.52 19.26
C ALA A 366 -1.21 -5.66 18.52
N ILE A 367 -0.85 -6.75 19.20
CA ILE A 367 -0.17 -7.92 18.60
C ILE A 367 -1.20 -8.97 18.10
N ALA A 368 -2.42 -8.96 18.61
CA ALA A 368 -3.44 -9.93 18.23
C ALA A 368 -3.66 -10.04 16.71
N PRO A 369 -3.64 -8.96 15.90
CA PRO A 369 -3.71 -9.04 14.44
C PRO A 369 -2.57 -9.83 13.79
N LEU A 370 -1.35 -9.78 14.36
CA LEU A 370 -0.19 -10.54 13.88
C LEU A 370 -0.41 -12.05 13.98
N TYR A 371 -0.85 -12.50 15.14
CA TYR A 371 -1.15 -13.92 15.38
C TYR A 371 -2.40 -14.39 14.61
N SER A 372 -3.34 -13.49 14.37
CA SER A 372 -4.58 -13.78 13.64
C SER A 372 -4.34 -13.97 12.15
N PHE A 373 -3.34 -13.30 11.56
CA PHE A 373 -3.12 -13.29 10.12
C PHE A 373 -2.93 -14.68 9.50
N PRO A 374 -2.07 -15.59 10.03
CA PRO A 374 -1.96 -16.95 9.53
C PRO A 374 -3.27 -17.74 9.62
N LEU A 375 -4.01 -17.56 10.72
CA LEU A 375 -5.30 -18.23 10.93
C LEU A 375 -6.34 -17.76 9.92
N ILE A 376 -6.40 -16.46 9.63
CA ILE A 376 -7.29 -15.89 8.61
C ILE A 376 -6.97 -16.48 7.23
N ILE A 377 -5.70 -16.58 6.86
CA ILE A 377 -5.26 -17.18 5.60
C ILE A 377 -5.70 -18.65 5.51
N VAL A 378 -5.52 -19.42 6.56
CA VAL A 378 -5.91 -20.85 6.59
C VAL A 378 -7.43 -20.98 6.44
N VAL A 379 -8.22 -20.24 7.21
CA VAL A 379 -9.68 -20.26 7.13
C VAL A 379 -10.18 -19.85 5.74
N SER A 380 -9.64 -18.74 5.20
CA SER A 380 -9.96 -18.28 3.85
C SER A 380 -9.58 -19.32 2.79
N GLY A 381 -8.40 -19.91 2.90
CA GLY A 381 -7.91 -20.91 1.97
C GLY A 381 -8.74 -22.19 1.96
N ILE A 382 -9.04 -22.73 3.13
CA ILE A 382 -9.90 -23.92 3.26
C ILE A 382 -11.29 -23.63 2.66
N SER A 383 -11.89 -22.50 3.02
CA SER A 383 -13.21 -22.11 2.50
C SER A 383 -13.20 -21.90 0.98
N ALA A 384 -12.14 -21.32 0.43
CA ALA A 384 -11.98 -21.12 -1.01
C ALA A 384 -11.87 -22.46 -1.78
N VAL A 385 -11.08 -23.40 -1.24
CA VAL A 385 -10.92 -24.72 -1.82
C VAL A 385 -12.22 -25.51 -1.72
N LEU A 386 -12.83 -25.59 -0.54
CA LEU A 386 -14.10 -26.33 -0.35
C LEU A 386 -15.22 -25.69 -1.19
N GLY A 387 -15.33 -24.35 -1.21
CA GLY A 387 -16.30 -23.65 -2.05
C GLY A 387 -16.13 -23.98 -3.52
N SER A 388 -14.90 -24.14 -4.02
CA SER A 388 -14.64 -24.53 -5.39
C SER A 388 -14.98 -26.00 -5.66
N ILE A 389 -14.66 -26.91 -4.74
CA ILE A 389 -14.87 -28.36 -4.94
C ILE A 389 -16.35 -28.72 -4.90
N TYR A 390 -17.09 -28.15 -3.95
CA TYR A 390 -18.52 -28.48 -3.71
C TYR A 390 -19.51 -27.73 -4.61
N THR A 391 -19.03 -26.84 -5.49
CA THR A 391 -19.88 -26.13 -6.44
C THR A 391 -19.55 -26.50 -7.89
N GLU A 392 -20.41 -26.13 -8.83
CA GLU A 392 -20.19 -26.39 -10.24
C GLU A 392 -18.89 -25.74 -10.73
N GLN A 393 -18.17 -26.44 -11.58
CA GLN A 393 -16.98 -25.89 -12.23
C GLN A 393 -17.36 -24.83 -13.27
N GLU A 394 -16.43 -23.96 -13.61
CA GLU A 394 -16.61 -23.07 -14.76
C GLU A 394 -16.73 -23.87 -16.06
N SER A 395 -17.46 -23.31 -17.03
CA SER A 395 -17.67 -23.98 -18.31
C SER A 395 -16.33 -24.25 -19.02
N PRO A 396 -16.19 -25.43 -19.66
CA PRO A 396 -14.95 -25.77 -20.37
C PRO A 396 -14.54 -24.71 -21.41
N GLU A 397 -15.53 -24.08 -22.09
CA GLU A 397 -15.29 -23.04 -23.08
C GLU A 397 -14.63 -21.80 -22.47
N ARG A 398 -15.07 -21.36 -21.28
CA ARG A 398 -14.46 -20.22 -20.56
C ARG A 398 -13.07 -20.55 -20.07
N LEU A 399 -12.86 -21.76 -19.55
CA LEU A 399 -11.54 -22.20 -19.09
C LEU A 399 -10.55 -22.30 -20.25
N LYS A 400 -10.96 -22.83 -21.41
CA LYS A 400 -10.14 -22.88 -22.63
C LYS A 400 -9.80 -21.48 -23.15
N ASP A 401 -10.80 -20.59 -23.27
CA ASP A 401 -10.57 -19.21 -23.71
C ASP A 401 -9.60 -18.45 -22.77
N PHE A 402 -9.77 -18.62 -21.46
CA PHE A 402 -8.83 -18.06 -20.50
C PHE A 402 -7.43 -18.63 -20.63
N TYR A 403 -7.32 -19.96 -20.78
CA TYR A 403 -6.02 -20.63 -20.89
C TYR A 403 -5.28 -20.26 -22.17
N LEU A 404 -5.98 -20.15 -23.29
CA LEU A 404 -5.42 -19.68 -24.56
C LEU A 404 -4.87 -18.26 -24.47
N LYS A 405 -5.61 -17.36 -23.79
CA LYS A 405 -5.24 -15.95 -23.69
C LYS A 405 -4.16 -15.67 -22.66
N VAL A 406 -4.12 -16.40 -21.54
CA VAL A 406 -3.29 -16.08 -20.39
C VAL A 406 -2.11 -17.04 -20.25
N ARG A 407 -2.27 -18.29 -20.62
CA ARG A 407 -1.30 -19.39 -20.43
C ARG A 407 -0.70 -19.39 -19.01
N PRO A 408 -1.55 -19.47 -17.97
CA PRO A 408 -1.12 -19.35 -16.59
C PRO A 408 -0.27 -20.54 -16.17
N TRP A 409 0.61 -20.32 -15.19
CA TRP A 409 1.36 -21.40 -14.56
C TRP A 409 0.52 -22.08 -13.47
N GLY A 410 0.91 -23.31 -13.07
CA GLY A 410 0.30 -24.02 -11.96
C GLY A 410 -0.46 -25.27 -12.39
N PHE A 411 -1.55 -25.56 -11.70
CA PHE A 411 -2.32 -26.78 -11.85
C PHE A 411 -3.40 -26.63 -12.94
N TRP A 412 -2.97 -26.54 -14.22
CA TRP A 412 -3.85 -26.35 -15.38
C TRP A 412 -3.87 -27.54 -16.33
N GLY A 413 -3.26 -28.70 -15.97
CA GLY A 413 -3.14 -29.89 -16.83
C GLY A 413 -4.46 -30.29 -17.51
N PRO A 414 -5.57 -30.47 -16.78
CA PRO A 414 -6.82 -30.88 -17.41
C PRO A 414 -7.36 -29.91 -18.47
N VAL A 415 -7.09 -28.60 -18.31
CA VAL A 415 -7.52 -27.62 -19.32
C VAL A 415 -6.52 -27.56 -20.47
N HIS A 416 -5.23 -27.75 -20.20
CA HIS A 416 -4.20 -27.87 -21.21
C HIS A 416 -4.53 -29.03 -22.20
N ASP A 417 -4.86 -30.18 -21.66
CA ASP A 417 -5.22 -31.37 -22.48
C ASP A 417 -6.43 -31.09 -23.37
N LEU A 418 -7.44 -30.35 -22.88
CA LEU A 418 -8.60 -29.93 -23.67
C LEU A 418 -8.22 -28.96 -24.81
N VAL A 419 -7.31 -28.00 -24.51
CA VAL A 419 -6.84 -27.04 -25.51
C VAL A 419 -5.96 -27.69 -26.55
N GLU A 420 -5.06 -28.60 -26.16
CA GLU A 420 -4.17 -29.33 -27.07
C GLU A 420 -4.97 -30.23 -28.03
N ALA A 421 -6.07 -30.83 -27.56
CA ALA A 421 -6.96 -31.60 -28.40
C ALA A 421 -7.64 -30.80 -29.52
N GLU A 422 -7.96 -29.51 -29.27
CA GLU A 422 -8.57 -28.60 -30.23
C GLU A 422 -7.52 -27.83 -31.07
N HIS A 423 -6.36 -27.56 -30.50
CA HIS A 423 -5.24 -26.85 -31.12
C HIS A 423 -3.97 -27.67 -31.02
N PRO A 424 -3.80 -28.70 -31.89
CA PRO A 424 -2.61 -29.56 -31.89
C PRO A 424 -1.32 -28.74 -32.03
N GLY A 425 -0.39 -28.96 -31.09
CA GLY A 425 0.87 -28.19 -31.03
C GLY A 425 0.84 -26.96 -30.15
N PHE A 426 -0.26 -26.73 -29.42
CA PHE A 426 -0.31 -25.65 -28.41
C PHE A 426 0.69 -25.92 -27.30
N THR A 427 1.55 -24.94 -27.01
CA THR A 427 2.54 -25.04 -25.94
C THR A 427 2.14 -24.22 -24.76
N ALA A 428 2.31 -24.78 -23.55
CA ALA A 428 2.20 -24.00 -22.30
C ALA A 428 3.29 -22.92 -22.24
N ASN A 429 3.11 -21.92 -21.38
CA ASN A 429 4.08 -20.84 -21.22
C ASN A 429 5.46 -21.39 -20.77
N PRO A 430 6.52 -21.36 -21.62
CA PRO A 430 7.83 -21.91 -21.32
C PRO A 430 8.69 -21.00 -20.43
N ASN A 431 8.24 -19.76 -20.19
CA ASN A 431 9.05 -18.70 -19.61
C ASN A 431 9.13 -18.71 -18.08
N PHE A 432 8.56 -19.72 -17.40
CA PHE A 432 8.51 -19.79 -15.94
C PHE A 432 9.86 -19.53 -15.26
N LYS A 433 10.91 -20.23 -15.68
CA LYS A 433 12.25 -20.09 -15.06
C LYS A 433 12.84 -18.69 -15.26
N ARG A 434 12.68 -18.13 -16.46
CA ARG A 434 13.12 -16.76 -16.77
C ARG A 434 12.38 -15.76 -15.90
N ASP A 435 11.08 -15.88 -15.79
CA ASP A 435 10.23 -14.92 -15.10
C ASP A 435 10.40 -15.01 -13.58
N MET A 436 10.58 -16.21 -13.03
CA MET A 436 10.96 -16.38 -11.62
C MET A 436 12.34 -15.78 -11.33
N GLY A 437 13.31 -15.97 -12.22
CA GLY A 437 14.61 -15.32 -12.13
C GLY A 437 14.51 -13.79 -12.18
N ASN A 438 13.70 -13.26 -13.08
CA ASN A 438 13.43 -11.82 -13.18
C ASN A 438 12.72 -11.26 -11.93
N ILE A 439 11.80 -12.02 -11.33
CA ILE A 439 11.14 -11.65 -10.06
C ILE A 439 12.19 -11.55 -8.94
N ALA A 440 13.06 -12.55 -8.81
CA ALA A 440 14.11 -12.54 -7.80
C ALA A 440 15.06 -11.34 -7.99
N LEU A 441 15.50 -11.09 -9.22
CA LEU A 441 16.32 -9.92 -9.55
C LEU A 441 15.57 -8.60 -9.30
N GLY A 442 14.27 -8.56 -9.58
CA GLY A 442 13.41 -7.42 -9.30
C GLY A 442 13.32 -7.10 -7.80
N ILE A 443 13.21 -8.14 -6.96
CA ILE A 443 13.23 -7.98 -5.50
C ILE A 443 14.57 -7.39 -5.04
N VAL A 444 15.70 -7.92 -5.56
CA VAL A 444 17.03 -7.39 -5.26
C VAL A 444 17.15 -5.93 -5.70
N LEU A 445 16.70 -5.60 -6.92
CA LEU A 445 16.72 -4.23 -7.42
C LEU A 445 15.89 -3.30 -6.53
N GLN A 446 14.64 -3.64 -6.23
CA GLN A 446 13.77 -2.80 -5.40
C GLN A 446 14.33 -2.62 -3.99
N THR A 447 14.87 -3.68 -3.37
CA THR A 447 15.52 -3.59 -2.06
C THR A 447 16.73 -2.66 -2.11
N SER A 448 17.54 -2.74 -3.17
CA SER A 448 18.69 -1.85 -3.35
C SER A 448 18.26 -0.39 -3.56
N LEU A 449 17.17 -0.15 -4.32
CA LEU A 449 16.62 1.19 -4.54
C LEU A 449 16.00 1.80 -3.27
N VAL A 450 15.57 0.99 -2.32
CA VAL A 450 15.15 1.42 -0.98
C VAL A 450 16.35 1.70 -0.09
N ALA A 451 17.33 0.80 -0.05
CA ALA A 451 18.49 0.92 0.82
C ALA A 451 19.45 2.05 0.42
N LEU A 452 19.60 2.29 -0.87
CA LEU A 452 20.51 3.31 -1.42
C LEU A 452 20.28 4.72 -0.83
N PRO A 453 19.08 5.30 -0.87
CA PRO A 453 18.83 6.62 -0.27
C PRO A 453 18.97 6.62 1.24
N ILE A 454 18.69 5.49 1.92
CA ILE A 454 18.89 5.38 3.38
C ILE A 454 20.38 5.48 3.69
N PHE A 455 21.24 4.67 3.06
CA PHE A 455 22.68 4.73 3.24
C PHE A 455 23.24 6.11 2.88
N PHE A 456 22.73 6.73 1.83
CA PHE A 456 23.16 8.07 1.42
C PHE A 456 22.86 9.13 2.49
N VAL A 457 21.65 9.13 3.05
CA VAL A 457 21.23 10.11 4.08
C VAL A 457 21.99 9.92 5.39
N ILE A 458 22.25 8.68 5.81
CA ILE A 458 23.07 8.41 7.01
C ILE A 458 24.57 8.61 6.77
N LYS A 459 24.96 8.98 5.56
CA LYS A 459 26.37 9.21 5.12
C LYS A 459 27.24 7.96 5.17
N ASP A 460 26.65 6.77 5.06
CA ASP A 460 27.39 5.54 4.78
C ASP A 460 27.65 5.44 3.28
N PHE A 461 28.74 6.08 2.83
CA PHE A 461 29.07 6.10 1.40
C PHE A 461 29.56 4.75 0.88
N SER A 462 30.05 3.85 1.73
CA SER A 462 30.39 2.48 1.35
C SER A 462 29.13 1.66 1.06
N GLY A 463 28.15 1.69 1.94
CA GLY A 463 26.83 1.08 1.74
C GLY A 463 26.13 1.68 0.51
N THR A 464 26.19 3.00 0.34
CA THR A 464 25.66 3.69 -0.86
C THR A 464 26.29 3.18 -2.15
N ALA A 465 27.62 3.07 -2.21
CA ALA A 465 28.32 2.58 -3.40
C ALA A 465 27.99 1.12 -3.72
N ILE A 466 27.97 0.24 -2.70
CA ILE A 466 27.63 -1.18 -2.87
C ILE A 466 26.19 -1.31 -3.40
N THR A 467 25.24 -0.64 -2.79
CA THR A 467 23.83 -0.72 -3.21
C THR A 467 23.61 -0.11 -4.59
N ALA A 468 24.31 0.95 -4.94
CA ALA A 468 24.28 1.54 -6.27
C ALA A 468 24.81 0.58 -7.35
N VAL A 469 25.90 -0.13 -7.07
CA VAL A 469 26.45 -1.15 -7.99
C VAL A 469 25.47 -2.31 -8.16
N ILE A 470 24.89 -2.83 -7.05
CA ILE A 470 23.89 -3.90 -7.11
C ILE A 470 22.66 -3.44 -7.93
N ALA A 471 22.15 -2.23 -7.68
CA ALA A 471 21.02 -1.68 -8.42
C ALA A 471 21.34 -1.51 -9.92
N GLY A 472 22.56 -1.05 -10.25
CA GLY A 472 23.01 -0.90 -11.62
C GLY A 472 23.11 -2.25 -12.35
N VAL A 473 23.77 -3.22 -11.75
CA VAL A 473 23.94 -4.57 -12.34
C VAL A 473 22.60 -5.26 -12.53
N THR A 474 21.75 -5.27 -11.50
CA THR A 474 20.41 -5.89 -11.58
C THR A 474 19.51 -5.20 -12.61
N SER A 475 19.58 -3.86 -12.72
CA SER A 475 18.87 -3.09 -13.76
C SER A 475 19.33 -3.49 -15.17
N LEU A 476 20.63 -3.64 -15.40
CA LEU A 476 21.16 -4.05 -16.70
C LEU A 476 20.75 -5.47 -17.08
N ILE A 477 20.72 -6.39 -16.11
CA ILE A 477 20.25 -7.76 -16.35
C ILE A 477 18.76 -7.74 -16.68
N LEU A 478 17.93 -7.05 -15.87
CA LEU A 478 16.48 -6.94 -16.10
C LEU A 478 16.15 -6.22 -17.40
N TRP A 479 16.96 -5.25 -17.81
CA TRP A 479 16.82 -4.62 -19.13
C TRP A 479 16.89 -5.65 -20.26
N LYS A 480 17.84 -6.60 -20.20
CA LYS A 480 18.04 -7.64 -21.22
C LYS A 480 17.03 -8.78 -21.12
N THR A 481 16.72 -9.24 -19.90
CA THR A 481 15.94 -10.48 -19.67
C THR A 481 14.45 -10.24 -19.56
N TRP A 482 14.05 -9.02 -19.20
CA TRP A 482 12.65 -8.63 -19.01
C TRP A 482 12.23 -7.51 -19.97
N PHE A 483 12.82 -6.31 -19.89
CA PHE A 483 12.35 -5.13 -20.61
C PHE A 483 12.39 -5.30 -22.14
N ASN A 484 13.47 -5.84 -22.69
CA ASN A 484 13.62 -6.12 -24.13
C ASN A 484 12.79 -7.34 -24.59
N LYS A 485 12.26 -8.11 -23.65
CA LYS A 485 11.43 -9.29 -23.95
C LYS A 485 9.94 -9.05 -23.73
N LEU A 486 9.54 -7.83 -23.39
CA LEU A 486 8.15 -7.46 -23.28
C LEU A 486 7.50 -7.43 -24.67
N CYS A 487 6.46 -8.20 -24.86
CA CYS A 487 5.63 -8.26 -26.06
C CYS A 487 4.15 -8.11 -25.70
N ASP A 488 3.32 -7.80 -26.69
CA ASP A 488 1.88 -7.80 -26.57
C ASP A 488 1.38 -9.23 -26.89
N TRP A 489 1.40 -10.06 -25.88
CA TRP A 489 0.93 -11.42 -25.90
C TRP A 489 -0.59 -11.49 -26.22
N PRO A 490 -1.10 -12.47 -27.03
CA PRO A 490 -0.41 -13.60 -27.67
C PRO A 490 0.01 -13.36 -29.13
N GLU A 491 -0.35 -12.24 -29.77
CA GLU A 491 -0.25 -12.02 -31.20
C GLU A 491 1.19 -11.90 -31.71
N GLU A 492 2.10 -11.27 -30.95
CA GLU A 492 3.48 -11.05 -31.37
C GLU A 492 4.37 -12.30 -31.22
N GLU A 493 4.08 -13.20 -30.27
CA GLU A 493 4.87 -14.43 -30.11
C GLU A 493 4.57 -15.46 -31.21
N ILE A 494 3.32 -15.55 -31.65
CA ILE A 494 2.91 -16.40 -32.78
C ILE A 494 3.61 -15.96 -34.05
N SER A 495 3.80 -14.67 -34.26
CA SER A 495 4.48 -14.14 -35.43
C SER A 495 6.01 -14.30 -35.38
N GLN A 496 6.63 -14.37 -34.20
CA GLN A 496 8.07 -14.60 -34.05
C GLN A 496 8.45 -16.09 -34.13
N GLU A 497 7.58 -16.99 -33.69
CA GLU A 497 7.77 -18.42 -33.83
C GLU A 497 7.49 -18.92 -35.27
N SER A 498 6.62 -18.26 -36.04
CA SER A 498 6.35 -18.57 -37.42
C SER A 498 7.37 -18.00 -38.42
N GLY A 499 8.33 -17.18 -37.96
CA GLY A 499 9.36 -16.50 -38.74
C GLY A 499 10.78 -17.11 -38.61
N ASN A 500 10.94 -18.21 -37.84
CA ASN A 500 12.13 -19.06 -37.79
C ASN A 500 11.80 -20.43 -38.32
#